data_96791904f3977be0119a2d535bfdf417
#
_entry.id   96791904f3977be0119a2d535bfdf417
#
_cell.length_a   1.000
_cell.length_b   1.000
_cell.length_c   1.000
_cell.angle_alpha   90.00
_cell.angle_beta   90.00
_cell.angle_gamma   90.00
#
_symmetry.space_group_name_H-M   'P 1'
#
loop_
_entity.id
_entity.type
_entity.pdbx_description
1 polymer ?
#
loop_
_entity_poly.entity_id
_entity_poly.type
_entity_poly.pdbx_seq_one_letter_code
_entity_poly.pdbx_strand_id
1 'polypeptide(L)'
;MVTNISMADFYEKYQHENLDLIDVREVHEFQAGHAPGAKNLPLSTLEQGYKELNPNRTYHIICQGGVRSASACQFLSAQGLTVTNVEGGMNAWPGDVE
;
A
#
# COMPACT_ATOMS: atom_id res chain seq x y z
N MET A 1 8.15 -1.97 -12.59
CA MET A 1 6.93 -1.48 -13.28
C MET A 1 5.84 -1.22 -12.26
N VAL A 2 5.12 -0.14 -12.42
CA VAL A 2 4.01 0.22 -11.53
C VAL A 2 2.70 -0.06 -12.25
N THR A 3 1.79 -0.77 -11.57
CA THR A 3 0.42 -0.94 -12.04
C THR A 3 -0.52 -0.23 -11.06
N ASN A 4 -1.75 -0.01 -11.49
CA ASN A 4 -2.79 0.59 -10.66
C ASN A 4 -3.98 -0.34 -10.59
N ILE A 5 -4.66 -0.34 -9.45
CA ILE A 5 -5.89 -1.11 -9.28
C ILE A 5 -6.94 -0.21 -8.64
N SER A 6 -8.18 -0.30 -9.10
CA SER A 6 -9.27 0.45 -8.49
C SER A 6 -9.56 -0.11 -7.08
N MET A 7 -10.16 0.70 -6.21
CA MET A 7 -10.53 0.22 -4.89
C MET A 7 -11.53 -0.94 -4.98
N ALA A 8 -12.49 -0.86 -5.90
CA ALA A 8 -13.47 -1.92 -6.05
C ALA A 8 -12.80 -3.26 -6.38
N ASP A 9 -11.89 -3.27 -7.34
CA ASP A 9 -11.20 -4.48 -7.75
C ASP A 9 -10.23 -4.96 -6.66
N PHE A 10 -9.54 -4.02 -6.01
CA PHE A 10 -8.63 -4.38 -4.92
C PHE A 10 -9.38 -5.03 -3.76
N TYR A 11 -10.50 -4.41 -3.35
CA TYR A 11 -11.25 -4.91 -2.19
C TYR A 11 -11.82 -6.30 -2.45
N GLU A 12 -12.27 -6.57 -3.69
CA GLU A 12 -12.73 -7.89 -4.07
C GLU A 12 -11.61 -8.94 -3.90
N LYS A 13 -10.42 -8.65 -4.39
CA LYS A 13 -9.27 -9.54 -4.23
C LYS A 13 -8.88 -9.70 -2.76
N TYR A 14 -8.87 -8.57 -2.03
CA TYR A 14 -8.48 -8.54 -0.63
C TYR A 14 -9.35 -9.45 0.24
N GLN A 15 -10.65 -9.55 -0.08
CA GLN A 15 -11.57 -10.40 0.67
C GLN A 15 -11.37 -11.89 0.41
N HIS A 16 -10.77 -12.26 -0.71
CA HIS A 16 -10.64 -13.65 -1.14
C HIS A 16 -9.21 -14.16 -1.19
N GLU A 17 -8.23 -13.29 -1.17
CA GLU A 17 -6.81 -13.66 -1.29
C GLU A 17 -6.01 -13.06 -0.13
N ASN A 18 -4.89 -13.70 0.18
CA ASN A 18 -3.97 -13.21 1.18
C ASN A 18 -2.95 -12.28 0.50
N LEU A 19 -3.27 -11.00 0.44
CA LEU A 19 -2.46 -10.00 -0.25
C LEU A 19 -1.50 -9.28 0.70
N ASP A 20 -0.32 -8.93 0.18
CA ASP A 20 0.64 -8.10 0.91
C ASP A 20 0.27 -6.64 0.70
N LEU A 21 -0.26 -6.01 1.72
CA LEU A 21 -0.70 -4.61 1.68
C LEU A 21 0.22 -3.75 2.55
N ILE A 22 0.79 -2.72 1.93
CA ILE A 22 1.68 -1.76 2.59
C ILE A 22 0.99 -0.40 2.65
N ASP A 23 0.84 0.13 3.86
CA ASP A 23 0.30 1.47 4.08
C ASP A 23 1.46 2.43 4.27
N VAL A 24 1.60 3.39 3.35
CA VAL A 24 2.71 4.34 3.36
C VAL A 24 2.37 5.67 4.02
N ARG A 25 1.23 5.73 4.72
CA ARG A 25 0.89 6.90 5.54
C ARG A 25 1.85 6.97 6.74
N GLU A 26 1.88 8.12 7.39
CA GLU A 26 2.71 8.27 8.57
C GLU A 26 2.14 7.46 9.74
N VAL A 27 2.98 7.18 10.73
CA VAL A 27 2.63 6.30 11.86
C VAL A 27 1.34 6.75 12.56
N HIS A 28 1.18 8.05 12.80
CA HIS A 28 -0.02 8.55 13.50
C HIS A 28 -1.30 8.34 12.70
N GLU A 29 -1.22 8.44 11.37
CA GLU A 29 -2.36 8.16 10.49
C GLU A 29 -2.72 6.67 10.54
N PHE A 30 -1.71 5.82 10.46
CA PHE A 30 -1.90 4.37 10.50
C PHE A 30 -2.53 3.94 11.84
N GLN A 31 -2.04 4.50 12.94
CA GLN A 31 -2.55 4.17 14.26
C GLN A 31 -3.99 4.63 14.48
N ALA A 32 -4.42 5.69 13.80
CA ALA A 32 -5.79 6.18 13.89
C ALA A 32 -6.81 5.25 13.21
N GLY A 33 -6.34 4.32 12.40
CA GLY A 33 -7.19 3.33 11.73
C GLY A 33 -6.57 2.96 10.39
N HIS A 34 -6.49 1.67 10.11
CA HIS A 34 -5.89 1.16 8.86
C HIS A 34 -6.60 -0.11 8.40
N ALA A 35 -6.39 -0.47 7.15
CA ALA A 35 -6.95 -1.70 6.60
C ALA A 35 -6.36 -2.91 7.33
N PRO A 36 -7.20 -3.85 7.79
CA PRO A 36 -6.69 -5.02 8.51
C PRO A 36 -5.65 -5.80 7.71
N GLY A 37 -4.55 -6.14 8.36
CA GLY A 37 -3.46 -6.88 7.73
C GLY A 37 -2.43 -6.00 7.03
N ALA A 38 -2.64 -4.69 6.94
CA ALA A 38 -1.66 -3.80 6.32
C ALA A 38 -0.45 -3.64 7.22
N LYS A 39 0.72 -3.56 6.58
CA LYS A 39 1.97 -3.23 7.27
C LYS A 39 2.29 -1.76 7.00
N ASN A 40 2.66 -1.02 8.03
CA ASN A 40 3.01 0.39 7.89
C ASN A 40 4.49 0.57 7.54
N LEU A 41 4.75 1.18 6.39
CA LEU A 41 6.08 1.64 6.01
C LEU A 41 5.93 3.10 5.58
N PRO A 42 6.09 4.05 6.51
CA PRO A 42 5.85 5.47 6.21
C PRO A 42 6.71 5.99 5.06
N LEU A 43 6.10 6.80 4.19
CA LEU A 43 6.81 7.39 3.06
C LEU A 43 8.04 8.17 3.50
N SER A 44 7.96 8.84 4.66
CA SER A 44 9.07 9.65 5.17
C SER A 44 10.34 8.84 5.47
N THR A 45 10.21 7.53 5.71
CA THR A 45 11.35 6.65 6.01
C THR A 45 11.45 5.49 5.03
N LEU A 46 10.78 5.58 3.89
CA LEU A 46 10.71 4.47 2.95
C LEU A 46 12.08 4.12 2.34
N GLU A 47 12.99 5.07 2.26
CA GLU A 47 14.35 4.83 1.78
C GLU A 47 15.11 3.79 2.61
N GLN A 48 14.72 3.62 3.87
CA GLN A 48 15.27 2.59 4.75
C GLN A 48 14.31 1.40 4.85
N GLY A 49 13.01 1.68 4.99
CA GLY A 49 12.02 0.64 5.24
C GLY A 49 11.83 -0.36 4.11
N TYR A 50 12.03 0.08 2.86
CA TYR A 50 11.82 -0.81 1.72
C TYR A 50 12.74 -2.04 1.74
N LYS A 51 13.84 -1.98 2.45
CA LYS A 51 14.80 -3.10 2.52
C LYS A 51 14.21 -4.33 3.21
N GLU A 52 13.11 -4.17 3.94
CA GLU A 52 12.38 -5.27 4.54
C GLU A 52 11.54 -6.04 3.53
N LEU A 53 11.29 -5.47 2.36
CA LEU A 53 10.41 -6.06 1.35
C LEU A 53 11.16 -7.08 0.49
N ASN A 54 10.42 -8.12 0.08
CA ASN A 54 10.96 -9.20 -0.73
C ASN A 54 10.73 -8.91 -2.21
N PRO A 55 11.81 -8.79 -3.04
CA PRO A 55 11.64 -8.48 -4.46
C PRO A 55 10.94 -9.59 -5.25
N ASN A 56 10.77 -10.77 -4.66
CA ASN A 56 10.06 -11.88 -5.31
C ASN A 56 8.56 -11.89 -5.00
N ARG A 57 8.06 -10.91 -4.25
CA ARG A 57 6.63 -10.81 -3.91
C ARG A 57 6.03 -9.57 -4.57
N THR A 58 4.70 -9.59 -4.74
CA THR A 58 3.96 -8.44 -5.23
C THR A 58 3.32 -7.72 -4.04
N TYR A 59 3.53 -6.41 -3.97
CA TYR A 59 2.97 -5.60 -2.89
C TYR A 59 1.92 -4.62 -3.43
N HIS A 60 0.84 -4.47 -2.69
CA HIS A 60 -0.18 -3.45 -2.95
C HIS A 60 0.10 -2.30 -2.01
N ILE A 61 0.11 -1.08 -2.53
CA ILE A 61 0.53 0.12 -1.79
C ILE A 61 -0.67 1.05 -1.65
N ILE A 62 -0.97 1.45 -0.42
CA ILE A 62 -2.12 2.31 -0.11
C ILE A 62 -1.66 3.51 0.71
N CYS A 63 -2.33 4.64 0.50
CA CYS A 63 -2.18 5.83 1.34
C CYS A 63 -3.57 6.41 1.63
N GLN A 64 -3.68 7.69 1.96
CA GLN A 64 -4.98 8.27 2.26
C GLN A 64 -5.81 8.52 1.00
N GLY A 65 -5.23 9.17 0.00
CA GLY A 65 -5.96 9.56 -1.22
C GLY A 65 -5.40 8.99 -2.53
N GLY A 66 -4.30 8.26 -2.50
CA GLY A 66 -3.71 7.65 -3.69
C GLY A 66 -2.48 8.36 -4.24
N VAL A 67 -2.15 9.57 -3.78
CA VAL A 67 -1.02 10.37 -4.30
C VAL A 67 0.31 9.91 -3.72
N ARG A 68 0.39 9.80 -2.39
CA ARG A 68 1.63 9.35 -1.73
C ARG A 68 1.96 7.91 -2.12
N SER A 69 0.95 7.06 -2.26
CA SER A 69 1.16 5.67 -2.68
C SER A 69 1.66 5.59 -4.11
N ALA A 70 1.19 6.48 -5.00
CA ALA A 70 1.71 6.54 -6.37
C ALA A 70 3.20 6.90 -6.37
N SER A 71 3.60 7.88 -5.56
CA SER A 71 5.02 8.24 -5.42
C SER A 71 5.84 7.11 -4.82
N ALA A 72 5.29 6.44 -3.80
CA ALA A 72 5.95 5.28 -3.18
C ALA A 72 6.16 4.16 -4.21
N CYS A 73 5.17 3.90 -5.05
CA CYS A 73 5.27 2.87 -6.09
C CYS A 73 6.39 3.18 -7.07
N GLN A 74 6.56 4.44 -7.47
CA GLN A 74 7.64 4.81 -8.38
C GLN A 74 9.01 4.55 -7.75
N PHE A 75 9.17 4.92 -6.49
CA PHE A 75 10.39 4.65 -5.75
C PHE A 75 10.66 3.14 -5.63
N LEU A 76 9.65 2.40 -5.18
CA LEU A 76 9.80 0.95 -4.94
C LEU A 76 10.07 0.18 -6.23
N SER A 77 9.41 0.56 -7.32
CA SER A 77 9.66 -0.05 -8.63
C SER A 77 11.09 0.20 -9.08
N ALA A 78 11.63 1.39 -8.84
CA ALA A 78 13.02 1.71 -9.16
C ALA A 78 14.00 0.85 -8.34
N GLN A 79 13.58 0.34 -7.19
CA GLN A 79 14.38 -0.54 -6.34
C GLN A 79 14.21 -2.02 -6.73
N GLY A 80 13.49 -2.33 -7.81
CA GLY A 80 13.32 -3.69 -8.30
C GLY A 80 12.12 -4.42 -7.73
N LEU A 81 11.24 -3.73 -7.00
CA LEU A 81 10.06 -4.35 -6.40
C LEU A 81 8.87 -4.30 -7.36
N THR A 82 8.00 -5.30 -7.26
CA THR A 82 6.75 -5.36 -8.03
C THR A 82 5.63 -4.79 -7.17
N VAL A 83 5.06 -3.68 -7.60
CA VAL A 83 4.10 -2.93 -6.80
C VAL A 83 2.87 -2.52 -7.60
N THR A 84 1.75 -2.43 -6.90
CA THR A 84 0.47 -1.98 -7.45
C THR A 84 -0.08 -0.89 -6.55
N ASN A 85 -0.41 0.26 -7.14
CA ASN A 85 -1.02 1.38 -6.41
C ASN A 85 -2.52 1.14 -6.26
N VAL A 86 -3.01 1.18 -5.01
CA VAL A 86 -4.44 1.06 -4.73
C VAL A 86 -5.06 2.46 -4.85
N GLU A 87 -5.79 2.69 -5.92
CA GLU A 87 -6.38 3.99 -6.22
C GLU A 87 -7.44 4.38 -5.19
N GLY A 88 -7.46 5.67 -4.87
CA GLY A 88 -8.42 6.21 -3.91
C GLY A 88 -8.01 6.06 -2.44
N GLY A 89 -7.13 5.13 -2.13
CA GLY A 89 -6.58 4.95 -0.80
C GLY A 89 -7.64 4.73 0.29
N MET A 90 -7.30 5.08 1.52
CA MET A 90 -8.21 4.90 2.66
C MET A 90 -9.48 5.72 2.53
N ASN A 91 -9.46 6.83 1.77
CA ASN A 91 -10.68 7.59 1.50
C ASN A 91 -11.75 6.74 0.81
N ALA A 92 -11.35 5.77 0.00
CA ALA A 92 -12.27 4.89 -0.72
C ALA A 92 -12.41 3.51 -0.05
N TRP A 93 -11.77 3.27 1.07
CA TRP A 93 -11.78 1.97 1.75
C TRP A 93 -13.19 1.65 2.25
N PRO A 94 -13.81 0.55 1.78
CA PRO A 94 -15.21 0.26 2.12
C PRO A 94 -15.38 -0.62 3.35
N GLY A 95 -14.31 -1.16 3.91
CA GLY A 95 -14.38 -2.13 4.99
C GLY A 95 -14.09 -1.53 6.36
N ASP A 96 -14.06 -2.40 7.36
CA ASP A 96 -13.69 -2.02 8.72
C ASP A 96 -12.21 -1.68 8.79
N VAL A 97 -11.82 -0.96 9.84
CA VAL A 97 -10.41 -0.64 10.12
C VAL A 97 -10.01 -1.21 11.47
N GLU A 98 -8.71 -1.42 11.63
CA GLU A 98 -8.15 -1.81 12.94
C GLU A 98 -7.43 -0.65 13.61
#